data_6a7e87ddcadbcee96a22298875335a4c
#
_entry.id   6a7e87ddcadbcee96a22298875335a4c
#
_cell.length_a   1.000
_cell.length_b   1.000
_cell.length_c   1.000
_cell.angle_alpha   90.00
_cell.angle_beta   90.00
_cell.angle_gamma   90.00
#
_symmetry.space_group_name_H-M   'P 1'
#
loop_
_entity.id
_entity.type
_entity.pdbx_description
1 polymer ?
#
loop_
_entity_poly.entity_id
_entity_poly.type
_entity_poly.pdbx_seq_one_letter_code
_entity_poly.pdbx_strand_id
1 'polypeptide(L)'
;LLTLVLQPEPASAQLRGHGGPVRALAISGDGETALSGSFDNSAILWSLRHDSAEQVLRFHDSAVNAVALLRDGRAVTAGEDGRIALWTPGNSVPGTVLVGHQWPIAGLAVSPDGGTLASASWDGTIRLWPLAGGVPIVLEGHGENVNGVAFAPDGKAVVSAGYDATVRIWPLPGPAVPVVAALPTPLNAVAVAPDGEIAAAGADGHVYFLSPSGERLGAVEAMPTPVIALAISGDGAHLAAASIRGAVAIIDKKAHTLVRTLVGSAFPVWSLAFFPDNRTLLTGGADRVIRRWDSESGGEIGALAAGGAADPLAAFEGDPGGRVFRACVACHSLTEAEGNRAGPSLHGIFGRRIASLPGYSYSEPLKHLDIVWTPETLARLFEIGPARYTPG
;
A
#
# COMPACT_ATOMS: atom_id res chain seq x y z
N LEU A 1 -44.05 -6.23 25.07
CA LEU A 1 -43.15 -5.38 24.29
C LEU A 1 -41.84 -6.14 24.09
N LEU A 2 -41.63 -6.70 22.92
CA LEU A 2 -40.36 -7.28 22.51
C LEU A 2 -39.49 -6.13 21.99
N THR A 3 -38.48 -5.76 22.75
CA THR A 3 -37.45 -4.82 22.30
C THR A 3 -36.56 -5.59 21.33
N LEU A 4 -36.72 -5.34 20.04
CA LEU A 4 -35.79 -5.78 19.01
C LEU A 4 -34.46 -5.00 19.25
N VAL A 5 -33.47 -5.65 19.82
CA VAL A 5 -32.11 -5.12 19.83
C VAL A 5 -31.58 -5.31 18.41
N LEU A 6 -31.60 -4.24 17.63
CA LEU A 6 -30.84 -4.18 16.37
C LEU A 6 -29.37 -4.36 16.74
N GLN A 7 -28.82 -5.52 16.48
CA GLN A 7 -27.38 -5.70 16.49
C GLN A 7 -26.83 -4.84 15.33
N PRO A 8 -25.80 -4.02 15.57
CA PRO A 8 -25.15 -3.34 14.46
C PRO A 8 -24.64 -4.40 13.50
N GLU A 9 -24.97 -4.27 12.21
CA GLU A 9 -24.38 -5.12 11.19
C GLU A 9 -22.85 -5.00 11.27
N PRO A 10 -22.12 -6.12 11.14
CA PRO A 10 -20.67 -6.06 11.17
C PRO A 10 -20.22 -5.14 10.03
N ALA A 11 -19.55 -4.04 10.38
CA ALA A 11 -18.97 -3.14 9.42
C ALA A 11 -18.07 -3.94 8.48
N SER A 12 -18.18 -3.68 7.18
CA SER A 12 -17.33 -4.30 6.17
C SER A 12 -15.88 -3.98 6.48
N ALA A 13 -15.08 -4.96 6.92
CA ALA A 13 -13.65 -4.77 7.21
C ALA A 13 -12.80 -4.60 5.93
N GLN A 14 -13.43 -4.30 4.80
CA GLN A 14 -12.78 -3.98 3.54
C GLN A 14 -12.62 -2.48 3.40
N LEU A 15 -11.38 -2.01 3.18
CA LEU A 15 -11.14 -0.60 2.90
C LEU A 15 -11.27 -0.34 1.39
N ARG A 16 -12.17 0.55 1.04
CA ARG A 16 -12.46 0.94 -0.35
C ARG A 16 -12.32 2.45 -0.49
N GLY A 17 -11.66 2.91 -1.55
CA GLY A 17 -11.49 4.36 -1.72
C GLY A 17 -10.57 4.74 -2.86
N HIS A 18 -9.64 3.87 -3.26
CA HIS A 18 -8.80 4.12 -4.41
C HIS A 18 -9.54 3.99 -5.74
N GLY A 19 -9.27 4.94 -6.66
CA GLY A 19 -9.75 4.89 -8.04
C GLY A 19 -8.95 3.93 -8.93
N GLY A 20 -7.74 3.56 -8.53
CA GLY A 20 -6.84 2.64 -9.19
C GLY A 20 -6.41 1.47 -8.30
N PRO A 21 -5.67 0.50 -8.87
CA PRO A 21 -5.09 -0.61 -8.12
C PRO A 21 -4.26 -0.17 -6.92
N VAL A 22 -4.33 -0.91 -5.81
CA VAL A 22 -3.51 -0.68 -4.61
C VAL A 22 -2.14 -1.33 -4.80
N ARG A 23 -1.09 -0.51 -4.82
CA ARG A 23 0.28 -0.95 -5.13
C ARG A 23 1.14 -1.17 -3.88
N ALA A 24 0.87 -0.44 -2.81
CA ALA A 24 1.67 -0.48 -1.58
C ALA A 24 0.79 -0.38 -0.34
N LEU A 25 1.22 -1.02 0.75
CA LEU A 25 0.58 -0.98 2.07
C LEU A 25 1.64 -0.87 3.17
N ALA A 26 1.32 -0.09 4.20
CA ALA A 26 2.03 -0.06 5.46
C ALA A 26 1.03 0.04 6.61
N ILE A 27 1.37 -0.52 7.77
CA ILE A 27 0.56 -0.46 9.01
C ILE A 27 1.42 0.20 10.08
N SER A 28 0.80 1.04 10.91
CA SER A 28 1.44 1.64 12.07
C SER A 28 1.76 0.59 13.15
N GLY A 29 2.78 0.86 13.97
CA GLY A 29 3.20 -0.08 15.00
C GLY A 29 2.17 -0.38 16.09
N ASP A 30 1.15 0.47 16.23
CA ASP A 30 -0.01 0.26 17.13
C ASP A 30 -1.17 -0.50 16.44
N GLY A 31 -1.11 -0.68 15.12
CA GLY A 31 -2.16 -1.34 14.35
C GLY A 31 -3.42 -0.49 14.12
N GLU A 32 -3.40 0.80 14.45
CA GLU A 32 -4.59 1.66 14.34
C GLU A 32 -4.70 2.39 12.99
N THR A 33 -3.56 2.56 12.30
CA THR A 33 -3.49 3.29 11.03
C THR A 33 -2.89 2.43 9.93
N ALA A 34 -3.44 2.49 8.72
CA ALA A 34 -2.80 2.00 7.52
C ALA A 34 -2.52 3.14 6.54
N LEU A 35 -1.50 2.96 5.73
CA LEU A 35 -1.20 3.81 4.58
C LEU A 35 -1.18 2.94 3.33
N SER A 36 -1.90 3.37 2.31
CA SER A 36 -1.90 2.71 1.00
C SER A 36 -1.44 3.65 -0.10
N GLY A 37 -0.73 3.12 -1.09
CA GLY A 37 -0.35 3.80 -2.32
C GLY A 37 -1.00 3.14 -3.53
N SER A 38 -1.33 3.92 -4.57
CA SER A 38 -2.11 3.42 -5.69
C SER A 38 -1.66 3.97 -7.05
N PHE A 39 -2.05 3.26 -8.09
CA PHE A 39 -1.94 3.69 -9.49
C PHE A 39 -2.84 4.90 -9.83
N ASP A 40 -3.71 5.34 -8.91
CA ASP A 40 -4.47 6.58 -9.06
C ASP A 40 -3.67 7.84 -8.66
N ASN A 41 -2.36 7.70 -8.49
CA ASN A 41 -1.39 8.74 -8.12
C ASN A 41 -1.59 9.28 -6.70
N SER A 42 -2.41 8.62 -5.89
CA SER A 42 -2.68 9.03 -4.51
C SER A 42 -2.22 7.99 -3.49
N ALA A 43 -2.02 8.44 -2.27
CA ALA A 43 -1.98 7.59 -1.10
C ALA A 43 -3.14 7.93 -0.17
N ILE A 44 -3.57 6.97 0.64
CA ILE A 44 -4.67 7.15 1.60
C ILE A 44 -4.21 6.68 2.98
N LEU A 45 -4.37 7.54 3.97
CA LEU A 45 -4.33 7.19 5.38
C LEU A 45 -5.70 6.67 5.81
N TRP A 46 -5.72 5.54 6.48
CA TRP A 46 -6.92 4.86 6.93
C TRP A 46 -6.95 4.72 8.44
N SER A 47 -8.09 4.96 9.06
CA SER A 47 -8.38 4.47 10.39
C SER A 47 -8.77 2.99 10.31
N LEU A 48 -7.95 2.14 10.90
CA LEU A 48 -8.23 0.69 10.99
C LEU A 48 -9.23 0.36 12.11
N ARG A 49 -9.49 1.32 13.00
CA ARG A 49 -10.53 1.23 14.02
C ARG A 49 -11.93 1.48 13.46
N HIS A 50 -12.04 2.40 12.49
CA HIS A 50 -13.32 2.82 11.93
C HIS A 50 -13.54 2.32 10.49
N ASP A 51 -12.58 1.59 9.92
CA ASP A 51 -12.56 1.11 8.53
C ASP A 51 -12.84 2.22 7.50
N SER A 52 -12.26 3.41 7.75
CA SER A 52 -12.54 4.62 6.96
C SER A 52 -11.27 5.34 6.52
N ALA A 53 -11.35 6.01 5.36
CA ALA A 53 -10.30 6.92 4.93
C ALA A 53 -10.28 8.17 5.82
N GLU A 54 -9.14 8.49 6.40
CA GLU A 54 -8.93 9.71 7.18
C GLU A 54 -8.37 10.85 6.34
N GLN A 55 -7.42 10.53 5.45
CA GLN A 55 -6.80 11.55 4.61
C GLN A 55 -6.35 10.99 3.27
N VAL A 56 -6.57 11.73 2.19
CA VAL A 56 -6.03 11.43 0.86
C VAL A 56 -4.84 12.34 0.61
N LEU A 57 -3.70 11.75 0.28
CA LEU A 57 -2.43 12.41 0.03
C LEU A 57 -2.18 12.47 -1.48
N ARG A 58 -2.16 13.67 -2.06
CA ARG A 58 -1.98 13.91 -3.49
C ARG A 58 -0.77 14.79 -3.73
N PHE A 59 0.23 14.26 -4.39
CA PHE A 59 1.46 14.97 -4.72
C PHE A 59 2.13 14.41 -5.97
N HIS A 60 2.10 13.08 -6.13
CA HIS A 60 2.79 12.41 -7.22
C HIS A 60 2.05 12.60 -8.55
N ASP A 61 2.81 12.78 -9.64
CA ASP A 61 2.28 12.91 -11.00
C ASP A 61 2.03 11.55 -11.65
N SER A 62 2.48 10.47 -11.01
CA SER A 62 2.38 9.07 -11.44
C SER A 62 2.05 8.16 -10.27
N ALA A 63 1.93 6.86 -10.52
CA ALA A 63 1.59 5.86 -9.51
C ALA A 63 2.44 5.96 -8.23
N VAL A 64 1.80 5.80 -7.07
CA VAL A 64 2.48 5.66 -5.78
C VAL A 64 2.80 4.18 -5.57
N ASN A 65 4.08 3.82 -5.75
CA ASN A 65 4.54 2.43 -5.76
C ASN A 65 4.97 1.92 -4.39
N ALA A 66 5.40 2.80 -3.49
CA ALA A 66 5.87 2.43 -2.18
C ALA A 66 5.43 3.44 -1.11
N VAL A 67 5.12 2.93 0.07
CA VAL A 67 4.71 3.74 1.23
C VAL A 67 5.38 3.23 2.50
N ALA A 68 5.56 4.12 3.47
CA ALA A 68 6.01 3.77 4.81
C ALA A 68 5.37 4.68 5.86
N LEU A 69 5.22 4.18 7.07
CA LEU A 69 4.81 4.95 8.24
C LEU A 69 5.99 5.06 9.20
N LEU A 70 6.28 6.28 9.63
CA LEU A 70 7.32 6.55 10.61
C LEU A 70 6.75 6.45 12.04
N ARG A 71 7.61 6.17 13.01
CA ARG A 71 7.20 6.06 14.42
C ARG A 71 6.60 7.33 15.01
N ASP A 72 6.94 8.49 14.45
CA ASP A 72 6.40 9.79 14.84
C ASP A 72 5.06 10.14 14.16
N GLY A 73 4.48 9.19 13.45
CA GLY A 73 3.19 9.33 12.75
C GLY A 73 3.28 9.97 11.36
N ARG A 74 4.47 10.38 10.91
CA ARG A 74 4.63 10.87 9.53
C ARG A 74 4.42 9.74 8.53
N ALA A 75 3.74 10.06 7.43
CA ALA A 75 3.64 9.18 6.28
C ALA A 75 4.73 9.47 5.26
N VAL A 76 5.17 8.44 4.54
CA VAL A 76 6.12 8.54 3.44
C VAL A 76 5.51 7.89 2.22
N THR A 77 5.54 8.57 1.08
CA THR A 77 5.08 8.06 -0.21
C THR A 77 6.18 8.18 -1.25
N ALA A 78 6.31 7.22 -2.14
CA ALA A 78 7.27 7.24 -3.24
C ALA A 78 6.62 6.73 -4.53
N GLY A 79 6.92 7.39 -5.64
CA GLY A 79 6.21 7.19 -6.88
C GLY A 79 7.08 6.82 -8.08
N GLU A 80 6.40 6.55 -9.18
CA GLU A 80 7.03 6.37 -10.50
C GLU A 80 7.71 7.66 -11.00
N ASP A 81 7.35 8.81 -10.43
CA ASP A 81 7.97 10.11 -10.72
C ASP A 81 9.37 10.28 -10.12
N GLY A 82 9.90 9.25 -9.43
CA GLY A 82 11.23 9.25 -8.81
C GLY A 82 11.35 10.11 -7.56
N ARG A 83 10.24 10.64 -7.03
CA ARG A 83 10.20 11.51 -5.84
C ARG A 83 9.71 10.75 -4.61
N ILE A 84 10.15 11.21 -3.45
CA ILE A 84 9.66 10.76 -2.15
C ILE A 84 9.07 11.97 -1.43
N ALA A 85 7.86 11.83 -0.91
CA ALA A 85 7.19 12.87 -0.15
C ALA A 85 6.99 12.42 1.32
N LEU A 86 7.36 13.28 2.26
CA LEU A 86 7.17 13.09 3.70
C LEU A 86 6.01 13.99 4.15
N TRP A 87 5.04 13.40 4.82
CA TRP A 87 3.80 14.04 5.21
C TRP A 87 3.72 14.15 6.72
N THR A 88 3.49 15.33 7.22
CA THR A 88 3.13 15.54 8.63
C THR A 88 1.64 15.26 8.83
N PRO A 89 1.21 14.56 9.89
CA PRO A 89 -0.18 14.29 10.15
C PRO A 89 -1.06 15.55 10.05
N GLY A 90 -2.19 15.43 9.37
CA GLY A 90 -3.15 16.51 9.16
C GLY A 90 -2.80 17.54 8.06
N ASN A 91 -1.61 17.50 7.49
CA ASN A 91 -1.23 18.41 6.41
C ASN A 91 -1.64 17.84 5.03
N SER A 92 -2.21 18.68 4.18
CA SER A 92 -2.63 18.31 2.82
C SER A 92 -1.50 18.42 1.78
N VAL A 93 -0.36 18.96 2.16
CA VAL A 93 0.85 19.07 1.33
C VAL A 93 2.04 18.43 2.04
N PRO A 94 2.99 17.83 1.31
CA PRO A 94 4.17 17.26 1.95
C PRO A 94 5.04 18.34 2.60
N GLY A 95 5.54 18.05 3.81
CA GLY A 95 6.47 18.93 4.52
C GLY A 95 7.88 18.87 3.95
N THR A 96 8.27 17.74 3.36
CA THR A 96 9.58 17.54 2.75
C THR A 96 9.45 16.67 1.50
N VAL A 97 10.19 17.04 0.45
CA VAL A 97 10.30 16.23 -0.77
C VAL A 97 11.76 15.87 -0.99
N LEU A 98 12.05 14.57 -1.14
CA LEU A 98 13.38 14.07 -1.44
C LEU A 98 13.44 13.75 -2.94
N VAL A 99 14.45 14.29 -3.60
CA VAL A 99 14.67 14.16 -5.04
C VAL A 99 16.07 13.63 -5.30
N GLY A 100 16.20 12.68 -6.23
CA GLY A 100 17.52 12.15 -6.57
C GLY A 100 17.45 10.94 -7.51
N HIS A 101 16.47 10.03 -7.33
CA HIS A 101 16.27 8.93 -8.26
C HIS A 101 15.87 9.44 -9.65
N GLN A 102 16.38 8.76 -10.68
CA GLN A 102 16.12 9.11 -12.09
C GLN A 102 14.99 8.32 -12.72
N TRP A 103 14.56 7.23 -12.05
CA TRP A 103 13.54 6.29 -12.49
C TRP A 103 12.59 5.95 -11.35
N PRO A 104 11.50 5.22 -11.61
CA PRO A 104 10.51 4.82 -10.60
C PRO A 104 11.15 4.26 -9.33
N ILE A 105 10.63 4.69 -8.18
CA ILE A 105 10.95 4.09 -6.90
C ILE A 105 9.98 2.93 -6.68
N ALA A 106 10.53 1.75 -6.41
CA ALA A 106 9.77 0.51 -6.28
C ALA A 106 9.61 0.05 -4.82
N GLY A 107 10.52 0.45 -3.93
CA GLY A 107 10.53 0.02 -2.54
C GLY A 107 11.00 1.10 -1.57
N LEU A 108 10.45 1.08 -0.37
CA LEU A 108 10.86 1.90 0.77
C LEU A 108 11.06 1.02 2.01
N ALA A 109 12.04 1.37 2.82
CA ALA A 109 12.23 0.78 4.15
C ALA A 109 12.71 1.84 5.14
N VAL A 110 12.27 1.74 6.40
CA VAL A 110 12.70 2.62 7.49
C VAL A 110 13.67 1.87 8.38
N SER A 111 14.77 2.51 8.76
CA SER A 111 15.75 1.90 9.67
C SER A 111 15.13 1.59 11.05
N PRO A 112 15.63 0.57 11.76
CA PRO A 112 15.10 0.19 13.06
C PRO A 112 15.12 1.30 14.11
N ASP A 113 16.07 2.24 14.03
CA ASP A 113 16.14 3.41 14.88
C ASP A 113 15.22 4.57 14.43
N GLY A 114 14.59 4.45 13.24
CA GLY A 114 13.75 5.47 12.65
C GLY A 114 14.49 6.68 12.08
N GLY A 115 15.82 6.65 12.03
CA GLY A 115 16.64 7.80 11.60
C GLY A 115 16.91 7.88 10.10
N THR A 116 16.77 6.78 9.37
CA THR A 116 17.11 6.69 7.96
C THR A 116 15.98 6.02 7.17
N LEU A 117 15.70 6.58 6.00
CA LEU A 117 14.83 5.95 4.99
C LEU A 117 15.70 5.37 3.88
N ALA A 118 15.47 4.13 3.49
CA ALA A 118 16.05 3.53 2.30
C ALA A 118 15.01 3.50 1.18
N SER A 119 15.44 3.80 -0.04
CA SER A 119 14.62 3.67 -1.25
C SER A 119 15.35 2.84 -2.31
N ALA A 120 14.62 1.94 -2.96
CA ALA A 120 15.07 1.15 -4.10
C ALA A 120 14.43 1.66 -5.38
N SER A 121 15.21 1.80 -6.45
CA SER A 121 14.72 2.36 -7.70
C SER A 121 15.14 1.53 -8.92
N TRP A 122 14.36 1.69 -9.96
CA TRP A 122 14.65 1.12 -11.28
C TRP A 122 15.86 1.80 -11.96
N ASP A 123 16.42 2.84 -11.36
CA ASP A 123 17.71 3.40 -11.78
C ASP A 123 18.92 2.54 -11.38
N GLY A 124 18.69 1.36 -10.78
CA GLY A 124 19.73 0.43 -10.36
C GLY A 124 20.37 0.79 -9.02
N THR A 125 19.88 1.83 -8.35
CA THR A 125 20.48 2.33 -7.09
C THR A 125 19.53 2.16 -5.90
N ILE A 126 20.13 2.09 -4.71
CA ILE A 126 19.49 2.31 -3.43
C ILE A 126 19.98 3.64 -2.88
N ARG A 127 19.08 4.43 -2.30
CA ARG A 127 19.46 5.67 -1.61
C ARG A 127 19.06 5.60 -0.14
N LEU A 128 19.99 6.06 0.72
CA LEU A 128 19.76 6.16 2.16
C LEU A 128 19.62 7.65 2.49
N TRP A 129 18.45 8.03 2.97
CA TRP A 129 18.09 9.42 3.27
C TRP A 129 18.04 9.62 4.78
N PRO A 130 18.98 10.43 5.37
CA PRO A 130 18.85 10.81 6.77
C PRO A 130 17.58 11.64 7.00
N LEU A 131 16.66 11.17 7.86
CA LEU A 131 15.38 11.84 8.10
C LEU A 131 15.51 13.13 8.92
N ALA A 132 16.65 13.34 9.56
CA ALA A 132 17.02 14.61 10.20
C ALA A 132 17.58 15.65 9.21
N GLY A 133 17.66 15.28 7.93
CA GLY A 133 18.29 16.10 6.88
C GLY A 133 19.75 15.72 6.64
N GLY A 134 20.28 16.11 5.48
CA GLY A 134 21.65 15.80 5.07
C GLY A 134 21.73 15.24 3.65
N VAL A 135 22.94 14.89 3.23
CA VAL A 135 23.20 14.33 1.90
C VAL A 135 22.89 12.84 1.93
N PRO A 136 22.08 12.33 0.98
CA PRO A 136 21.81 10.91 0.90
C PRO A 136 23.06 10.12 0.50
N ILE A 137 23.18 8.90 1.03
CA ILE A 137 24.19 7.94 0.57
C ILE A 137 23.59 7.17 -0.60
N VAL A 138 24.32 7.04 -1.70
CA VAL A 138 23.92 6.25 -2.87
C VAL A 138 24.71 4.94 -2.86
N LEU A 139 23.98 3.82 -2.95
CA LEU A 139 24.53 2.48 -3.05
C LEU A 139 24.34 2.01 -4.49
N GLU A 140 25.44 1.84 -5.20
CA GLU A 140 25.49 1.46 -6.61
C GLU A 140 26.04 0.05 -6.76
N GLY A 141 25.52 -0.71 -7.76
CA GLY A 141 26.08 -2.02 -8.05
C GLY A 141 25.09 -3.00 -8.68
N HIS A 142 23.77 -2.86 -8.52
CA HIS A 142 22.81 -3.64 -9.29
C HIS A 142 22.95 -3.32 -10.78
N GLY A 143 22.89 -4.38 -11.62
CA GLY A 143 22.95 -4.25 -13.07
C GLY A 143 21.61 -3.94 -13.74
N GLU A 144 20.52 -4.07 -12.98
CA GLU A 144 19.14 -3.91 -13.44
C GLU A 144 18.29 -3.23 -12.35
N ASN A 145 16.98 -3.11 -12.58
CA ASN A 145 16.01 -2.51 -11.67
C ASN A 145 16.11 -3.11 -10.26
N VAL A 146 16.13 -2.26 -9.23
CA VAL A 146 16.02 -2.70 -7.83
C VAL A 146 14.56 -2.59 -7.41
N ASN A 147 13.95 -3.73 -7.07
CA ASN A 147 12.52 -3.82 -6.80
C ASN A 147 12.18 -3.85 -5.30
N GLY A 148 13.12 -4.24 -4.46
CA GLY A 148 12.90 -4.35 -3.03
C GLY A 148 14.09 -3.90 -2.21
N VAL A 149 13.80 -3.37 -1.02
CA VAL A 149 14.79 -2.96 -0.03
C VAL A 149 14.26 -3.22 1.38
N ALA A 150 15.12 -3.67 2.28
CA ALA A 150 14.82 -3.85 3.70
C ALA A 150 16.06 -3.55 4.54
N PHE A 151 15.88 -3.14 5.80
CA PHE A 151 16.98 -3.05 6.76
C PHE A 151 17.17 -4.37 7.49
N ALA A 152 18.40 -4.69 7.83
CA ALA A 152 18.70 -5.69 8.84
C ALA A 152 18.15 -5.22 10.20
N PRO A 153 17.68 -6.14 11.07
CA PRO A 153 17.03 -5.77 12.34
C PRO A 153 17.95 -5.04 13.33
N ASP A 154 19.27 -5.22 13.21
CA ASP A 154 20.29 -4.52 14.00
C ASP A 154 20.68 -3.14 13.42
N GLY A 155 20.11 -2.76 12.28
CA GLY A 155 20.39 -1.51 11.57
C GLY A 155 21.78 -1.43 10.92
N LYS A 156 22.58 -2.50 10.92
CA LYS A 156 23.96 -2.49 10.42
C LYS A 156 24.09 -2.85 8.94
N ALA A 157 23.00 -3.20 8.29
CA ALA A 157 22.98 -3.46 6.86
C ALA A 157 21.64 -3.08 6.22
N VAL A 158 21.69 -2.81 4.93
CA VAL A 158 20.53 -2.78 4.04
C VAL A 158 20.60 -3.97 3.12
N VAL A 159 19.48 -4.59 2.83
CA VAL A 159 19.33 -5.72 1.90
C VAL A 159 18.48 -5.24 0.73
N SER A 160 18.92 -5.53 -0.49
CA SER A 160 18.18 -5.20 -1.71
C SER A 160 18.04 -6.41 -2.62
N ALA A 161 16.97 -6.40 -3.44
CA ALA A 161 16.72 -7.45 -4.44
C ALA A 161 16.39 -6.79 -5.79
N GLY A 162 16.99 -7.29 -6.86
CA GLY A 162 16.88 -6.70 -8.19
C GLY A 162 16.56 -7.69 -9.30
N TYR A 163 16.20 -7.13 -10.46
CA TYR A 163 15.96 -7.89 -11.68
C TYR A 163 17.23 -8.57 -12.21
N ASP A 164 18.42 -8.15 -11.77
CA ASP A 164 19.71 -8.80 -12.04
C ASP A 164 19.86 -10.17 -11.35
N ALA A 165 18.78 -10.69 -10.77
CA ALA A 165 18.73 -11.95 -10.03
C ALA A 165 19.68 -12.00 -8.83
N THR A 166 20.00 -10.85 -8.22
CA THR A 166 20.86 -10.79 -7.04
C THR A 166 20.14 -10.22 -5.83
N VAL A 167 20.45 -10.80 -4.66
CA VAL A 167 20.28 -10.15 -3.37
C VAL A 167 21.62 -9.53 -3.00
N ARG A 168 21.61 -8.27 -2.57
CA ARG A 168 22.81 -7.57 -2.09
C ARG A 168 22.62 -7.13 -0.66
N ILE A 169 23.65 -7.39 0.16
CA ILE A 169 23.71 -7.00 1.57
C ILE A 169 24.76 -5.91 1.68
N TRP A 170 24.34 -4.71 2.01
CA TRP A 170 25.16 -3.51 2.08
C TRP A 170 25.47 -3.17 3.54
N PRO A 171 26.71 -3.37 4.02
CA PRO A 171 27.10 -2.98 5.37
C PRO A 171 27.00 -1.48 5.60
N LEU A 172 26.57 -1.06 6.78
CA LEU A 172 26.46 0.33 7.21
C LEU A 172 27.41 0.62 8.38
N PRO A 173 27.85 1.91 8.59
CA PRO A 173 27.61 3.07 7.73
C PRO A 173 28.61 3.17 6.58
N GLY A 174 28.14 3.54 5.40
CA GLY A 174 28.99 3.95 4.28
C GLY A 174 29.10 2.94 3.14
N PRO A 175 29.76 3.35 2.03
CA PRO A 175 29.85 2.55 0.82
C PRO A 175 30.88 1.43 0.98
N ALA A 176 30.55 0.37 1.72
CA ALA A 176 31.32 -0.86 1.76
C ALA A 176 30.91 -1.76 0.59
N VAL A 177 31.83 -2.65 0.18
CA VAL A 177 31.55 -3.65 -0.85
C VAL A 177 30.41 -4.56 -0.36
N PRO A 178 29.29 -4.67 -1.09
CA PRO A 178 28.21 -5.52 -0.66
C PRO A 178 28.55 -7.00 -0.78
N VAL A 179 27.94 -7.83 0.06
CA VAL A 179 27.83 -9.25 -0.20
C VAL A 179 26.80 -9.45 -1.29
N VAL A 180 27.12 -10.23 -2.31
CA VAL A 180 26.25 -10.52 -3.45
C VAL A 180 25.88 -11.98 -3.46
N ALA A 181 24.60 -12.28 -3.34
CA ALA A 181 24.03 -13.62 -3.48
C ALA A 181 23.24 -13.72 -4.79
N ALA A 182 23.71 -14.53 -5.72
CA ALA A 182 23.00 -14.78 -6.98
C ALA A 182 21.93 -15.84 -6.80
N LEU A 183 20.74 -15.60 -7.36
CA LEU A 183 19.59 -16.50 -7.36
C LEU A 183 19.20 -16.86 -8.79
N PRO A 184 18.41 -17.94 -8.98
CA PRO A 184 18.12 -18.43 -10.34
C PRO A 184 17.18 -17.55 -11.18
N THR A 185 16.55 -16.56 -10.58
CA THR A 185 15.44 -15.80 -11.19
C THR A 185 15.55 -14.31 -10.87
N PRO A 186 15.07 -13.42 -11.75
CA PRO A 186 14.86 -12.01 -11.42
C PRO A 186 13.98 -11.85 -10.18
N LEU A 187 14.34 -10.93 -9.29
CA LEU A 187 13.69 -10.75 -8.00
C LEU A 187 12.73 -9.55 -8.00
N ASN A 188 11.55 -9.74 -7.42
CA ASN A 188 10.51 -8.73 -7.29
C ASN A 188 10.39 -8.15 -5.87
N ALA A 189 10.77 -8.92 -4.86
CA ALA A 189 10.58 -8.53 -3.47
C ALA A 189 11.66 -9.13 -2.56
N VAL A 190 11.94 -8.43 -1.47
CA VAL A 190 12.80 -8.88 -0.37
C VAL A 190 12.19 -8.48 0.96
N ALA A 191 12.37 -9.32 1.97
CA ALA A 191 12.03 -9.02 3.35
C ALA A 191 13.12 -9.60 4.27
N VAL A 192 13.31 -8.99 5.44
CA VAL A 192 14.28 -9.46 6.45
C VAL A 192 13.52 -9.72 7.75
N ALA A 193 13.69 -10.92 8.28
CA ALA A 193 13.06 -11.35 9.51
C ALA A 193 13.76 -10.77 10.76
N PRO A 194 13.09 -10.76 11.93
CA PRO A 194 13.69 -10.27 13.17
C PRO A 194 14.97 -10.99 13.61
N ASP A 195 15.18 -12.23 13.16
CA ASP A 195 16.41 -13.00 13.40
C ASP A 195 17.50 -12.74 12.34
N GLY A 196 17.22 -11.87 11.37
CA GLY A 196 18.14 -11.50 10.30
C GLY A 196 18.09 -12.39 9.06
N GLU A 197 17.29 -13.45 9.05
CA GLU A 197 17.09 -14.27 7.85
C GLU A 197 16.43 -13.45 6.74
N ILE A 198 16.93 -13.58 5.53
CA ILE A 198 16.48 -12.85 4.35
C ILE A 198 15.57 -13.75 3.53
N ALA A 199 14.40 -13.27 3.16
CA ALA A 199 13.52 -13.90 2.19
C ALA A 199 13.48 -13.05 0.92
N ALA A 200 13.76 -13.67 -0.24
CA ALA A 200 13.69 -13.03 -1.56
C ALA A 200 12.81 -13.85 -2.49
N ALA A 201 12.02 -13.19 -3.33
CA ALA A 201 11.10 -13.87 -4.23
C ALA A 201 11.03 -13.21 -5.60
N GLY A 202 10.71 -14.00 -6.61
CA GLY A 202 10.80 -13.55 -7.97
C GLY A 202 9.88 -14.22 -8.98
N ALA A 203 10.32 -14.19 -10.22
CA ALA A 203 9.54 -14.53 -11.39
C ALA A 203 9.17 -16.02 -11.51
N ASP A 204 9.90 -16.90 -10.84
CA ASP A 204 9.69 -18.36 -10.89
C ASP A 204 8.70 -18.90 -9.83
N GLY A 205 8.14 -18.01 -9.00
CA GLY A 205 7.17 -18.40 -7.99
C GLY A 205 7.77 -18.96 -6.69
N HIS A 206 9.10 -18.99 -6.57
CA HIS A 206 9.80 -19.44 -5.37
C HIS A 206 10.08 -18.28 -4.41
N VAL A 207 10.11 -18.63 -3.14
CA VAL A 207 10.72 -17.83 -2.08
C VAL A 207 12.03 -18.49 -1.67
N TYR A 208 13.11 -17.75 -1.76
CA TYR A 208 14.46 -18.15 -1.40
C TYR A 208 14.81 -17.60 -0.03
N PHE A 209 15.39 -18.43 0.81
CA PHE A 209 15.84 -18.05 2.15
C PHE A 209 17.37 -18.00 2.19
N LEU A 210 17.91 -16.90 2.74
CA LEU A 210 19.33 -16.68 2.88
C LEU A 210 19.66 -16.29 4.34
N SER A 211 20.85 -16.67 4.77
CA SER A 211 21.40 -16.20 6.05
C SER A 211 21.69 -14.69 6.00
N PRO A 212 21.91 -14.03 7.15
CA PRO A 212 22.38 -12.65 7.19
C PRO A 212 23.71 -12.42 6.47
N SER A 213 24.50 -13.46 6.23
CA SER A 213 25.75 -13.42 5.45
C SER A 213 25.56 -13.69 3.96
N GLY A 214 24.33 -13.93 3.49
CA GLY A 214 24.00 -14.18 2.09
C GLY A 214 24.13 -15.64 1.63
N GLU A 215 24.36 -16.57 2.55
CA GLU A 215 24.36 -18.00 2.23
C GLU A 215 22.94 -18.51 2.03
N ARG A 216 22.71 -19.28 0.96
CA ARG A 216 21.39 -19.85 0.68
C ARG A 216 21.06 -20.98 1.65
N LEU A 217 19.98 -20.83 2.40
CA LEU A 217 19.48 -21.80 3.39
C LEU A 217 18.46 -22.76 2.79
N GLY A 218 17.64 -22.29 1.82
CA GLY A 218 16.60 -23.09 1.21
C GLY A 218 15.77 -22.33 0.19
N ALA A 219 14.73 -22.99 -0.31
CA ALA A 219 13.70 -22.38 -1.13
C ALA A 219 12.37 -23.13 -0.99
N VAL A 220 11.27 -22.42 -1.17
CA VAL A 220 9.91 -22.95 -1.20
C VAL A 220 9.23 -22.51 -2.48
N GLU A 221 8.68 -23.46 -3.25
CA GLU A 221 7.73 -23.12 -4.30
C GLU A 221 6.45 -22.61 -3.64
N ALA A 222 6.30 -21.30 -3.57
CA ALA A 222 5.14 -20.66 -2.95
C ALA A 222 3.91 -20.79 -3.85
N MET A 223 4.12 -20.66 -5.17
CA MET A 223 3.06 -20.77 -6.18
C MET A 223 3.65 -20.89 -7.60
N PRO A 224 2.85 -21.40 -8.57
CA PRO A 224 3.32 -21.62 -9.95
C PRO A 224 3.41 -20.34 -10.79
N THR A 225 3.28 -19.18 -10.18
CA THR A 225 3.27 -17.86 -10.85
C THR A 225 4.17 -16.87 -10.12
N PRO A 226 4.64 -15.81 -10.80
CA PRO A 226 5.53 -14.83 -10.18
C PRO A 226 5.02 -14.34 -8.81
N VAL A 227 5.90 -14.37 -7.82
CA VAL A 227 5.70 -13.67 -6.53
C VAL A 227 6.11 -12.22 -6.72
N ILE A 228 5.26 -11.30 -6.27
CA ILE A 228 5.44 -9.86 -6.49
C ILE A 228 5.46 -9.03 -5.21
N ALA A 229 5.09 -9.61 -4.07
CA ALA A 229 5.20 -8.96 -2.77
C ALA A 229 5.48 -9.99 -1.67
N LEU A 230 6.23 -9.56 -0.65
CA LEU A 230 6.53 -10.32 0.56
C LEU A 230 6.22 -9.47 1.79
N ALA A 231 5.75 -10.12 2.85
CA ALA A 231 5.67 -9.55 4.19
C ALA A 231 6.00 -10.62 5.23
N ILE A 232 6.73 -10.24 6.28
CA ILE A 232 7.04 -11.11 7.42
C ILE A 232 6.26 -10.62 8.63
N SER A 233 5.70 -11.55 9.43
CA SER A 233 5.08 -11.23 10.71
C SER A 233 6.11 -10.66 11.69
N GLY A 234 5.68 -9.80 12.62
CA GLY A 234 6.56 -9.10 13.53
C GLY A 234 7.34 -10.04 14.48
N ASP A 235 6.81 -11.23 14.75
CA ASP A 235 7.48 -12.30 15.50
C ASP A 235 8.41 -13.17 14.65
N GLY A 236 8.40 -12.97 13.33
CA GLY A 236 9.19 -13.75 12.38
C GLY A 236 8.72 -15.17 12.15
N ALA A 237 7.55 -15.56 12.62
CA ALA A 237 7.05 -16.94 12.47
C ALA A 237 6.51 -17.22 11.08
N HIS A 238 5.85 -16.24 10.47
CA HIS A 238 5.19 -16.39 9.18
C HIS A 238 5.71 -15.43 8.12
N LEU A 239 5.77 -15.91 6.89
CA LEU A 239 6.00 -15.12 5.70
C LEU A 239 4.78 -15.24 4.79
N ALA A 240 4.25 -14.09 4.36
CA ALA A 240 3.24 -14.01 3.32
C ALA A 240 3.89 -13.66 1.98
N ALA A 241 3.53 -14.38 0.92
CA ALA A 241 4.00 -14.17 -0.44
C ALA A 241 2.81 -14.01 -1.39
N ALA A 242 2.70 -12.89 -2.07
CA ALA A 242 1.58 -12.58 -2.97
C ALA A 242 1.96 -12.74 -4.44
N SER A 243 1.02 -13.21 -5.25
CA SER A 243 1.22 -13.47 -6.66
C SER A 243 0.46 -12.53 -7.59
N ILE A 244 0.93 -12.52 -8.83
CA ILE A 244 0.26 -11.83 -9.96
C ILE A 244 -1.11 -12.45 -10.30
N ARG A 245 -1.47 -13.61 -9.77
CA ARG A 245 -2.75 -14.30 -9.96
C ARG A 245 -3.68 -14.20 -8.76
N GLY A 246 -3.36 -13.38 -7.76
CA GLY A 246 -4.24 -13.08 -6.63
C GLY A 246 -4.16 -14.07 -5.46
N ALA A 247 -3.39 -15.12 -5.56
CA ALA A 247 -3.13 -16.01 -4.44
C ALA A 247 -2.09 -15.40 -3.49
N VAL A 248 -2.24 -15.68 -2.19
CA VAL A 248 -1.26 -15.34 -1.16
C VAL A 248 -0.89 -16.61 -0.41
N ALA A 249 0.38 -17.01 -0.51
CA ALA A 249 0.93 -18.13 0.24
C ALA A 249 1.33 -17.68 1.65
N ILE A 250 0.95 -18.45 2.67
CA ILE A 250 1.45 -18.33 4.04
C ILE A 250 2.45 -19.45 4.24
N ILE A 251 3.67 -19.08 4.59
CA ILE A 251 4.82 -19.96 4.74
C ILE A 251 5.26 -19.93 6.21
N ASP A 252 5.46 -21.12 6.81
CA ASP A 252 6.20 -21.25 8.07
C ASP A 252 7.66 -20.92 7.79
N LYS A 253 8.16 -19.82 8.33
CA LYS A 253 9.51 -19.35 8.06
C LYS A 253 10.57 -20.28 8.64
N LYS A 254 10.32 -20.84 9.83
CA LYS A 254 11.29 -21.72 10.49
C LYS A 254 11.45 -23.07 9.78
N ALA A 255 10.33 -23.62 9.31
CA ALA A 255 10.33 -24.91 8.62
C ALA A 255 10.62 -24.78 7.11
N HIS A 256 10.56 -23.56 6.56
CA HIS A 256 10.57 -23.29 5.12
C HIS A 256 9.52 -24.13 4.38
N THR A 257 8.28 -24.14 4.86
CA THR A 257 7.18 -24.92 4.28
C THR A 257 5.94 -24.08 4.05
N LEU A 258 5.24 -24.37 2.95
CA LEU A 258 3.95 -23.77 2.68
C LEU A 258 2.91 -24.29 3.69
N VAL A 259 2.31 -23.39 4.46
CA VAL A 259 1.24 -23.73 5.43
C VAL A 259 -0.11 -23.72 4.76
N ARG A 260 -0.41 -22.68 3.98
CA ARG A 260 -1.67 -22.52 3.26
C ARG A 260 -1.60 -21.49 2.15
N THR A 261 -2.64 -21.44 1.34
CA THR A 261 -2.85 -20.42 0.33
C THR A 261 -4.19 -19.72 0.60
N LEU A 262 -4.15 -18.39 0.73
CA LEU A 262 -5.33 -17.55 0.75
C LEU A 262 -5.77 -17.31 -0.69
N VAL A 263 -7.04 -17.51 -0.98
CA VAL A 263 -7.59 -17.34 -2.33
C VAL A 263 -8.45 -16.08 -2.34
N GLY A 264 -7.95 -15.04 -3.00
CA GLY A 264 -8.62 -13.75 -3.13
C GLY A 264 -9.44 -13.62 -4.42
N SER A 265 -9.51 -12.40 -4.93
CA SER A 265 -10.35 -11.97 -6.07
C SER A 265 -9.90 -12.46 -7.45
N ALA A 266 -8.88 -13.31 -7.56
CA ALA A 266 -8.21 -13.73 -8.81
C ALA A 266 -7.49 -12.59 -9.57
N PHE A 267 -7.45 -11.37 -9.02
CA PHE A 267 -6.68 -10.25 -9.52
C PHE A 267 -5.32 -10.15 -8.80
N PRO A 268 -4.27 -9.62 -9.43
CA PRO A 268 -2.95 -9.43 -8.80
C PRO A 268 -3.04 -8.80 -7.41
N VAL A 269 -2.34 -9.39 -6.44
CA VAL A 269 -2.14 -8.81 -5.10
C VAL A 269 -0.72 -8.25 -5.07
N TRP A 270 -0.61 -6.91 -5.03
CA TRP A 270 0.67 -6.23 -5.14
C TRP A 270 1.26 -5.77 -3.82
N SER A 271 0.49 -5.83 -2.76
CA SER A 271 0.93 -5.37 -1.46
C SER A 271 0.39 -6.22 -0.32
N LEU A 272 1.23 -6.40 0.69
CA LEU A 272 0.98 -7.17 1.89
C LEU A 272 1.50 -6.40 3.11
N ALA A 273 0.80 -6.46 4.23
CA ALA A 273 1.29 -5.99 5.51
C ALA A 273 0.66 -6.79 6.65
N PHE A 274 1.48 -7.33 7.56
CA PHE A 274 0.99 -7.94 8.79
C PHE A 274 0.64 -6.88 9.83
N PHE A 275 -0.40 -7.13 10.58
CA PHE A 275 -0.69 -6.38 11.80
C PHE A 275 0.30 -6.73 12.92
N PRO A 276 0.41 -5.87 13.95
CA PRO A 276 1.24 -6.15 15.12
C PRO A 276 0.80 -7.40 15.92
N ASP A 277 -0.41 -7.90 15.69
CA ASP A 277 -0.92 -9.16 16.28
C ASP A 277 -0.28 -10.42 15.68
N ASN A 278 0.56 -10.27 14.63
CA ASN A 278 1.25 -11.33 13.87
C ASN A 278 0.31 -12.34 13.18
N ARG A 279 -0.98 -12.10 13.21
CA ARG A 279 -2.03 -12.99 12.69
C ARG A 279 -2.85 -12.35 11.57
N THR A 280 -3.25 -11.09 11.76
CA THR A 280 -4.02 -10.37 10.75
C THR A 280 -3.12 -9.87 9.63
N LEU A 281 -3.50 -10.13 8.38
CA LEU A 281 -2.79 -9.70 7.19
C LEU A 281 -3.67 -8.77 6.35
N LEU A 282 -3.15 -7.59 5.97
CA LEU A 282 -3.74 -6.77 4.92
C LEU A 282 -3.20 -7.18 3.55
N THR A 283 -4.08 -7.19 2.57
CA THR A 283 -3.74 -7.36 1.15
C THR A 283 -4.34 -6.25 0.32
N GLY A 284 -3.61 -5.74 -0.65
CA GLY A 284 -4.08 -4.76 -1.62
C GLY A 284 -3.67 -5.15 -3.04
N GLY A 285 -4.53 -4.88 -4.01
CA GLY A 285 -4.28 -5.34 -5.37
C GLY A 285 -5.07 -4.64 -6.47
N ALA A 286 -5.16 -5.30 -7.61
CA ALA A 286 -5.73 -4.75 -8.83
C ALA A 286 -7.23 -4.48 -8.76
N ASP A 287 -7.94 -5.12 -7.86
CA ASP A 287 -9.36 -4.90 -7.63
C ASP A 287 -9.69 -3.65 -6.79
N ARG A 288 -8.66 -2.87 -6.40
CA ARG A 288 -8.78 -1.61 -5.65
C ARG A 288 -9.31 -1.76 -4.23
N VAL A 289 -9.36 -2.98 -3.70
CA VAL A 289 -9.87 -3.29 -2.35
C VAL A 289 -8.71 -3.71 -1.46
N ILE A 290 -8.67 -3.15 -0.25
CA ILE A 290 -7.79 -3.62 0.80
C ILE A 290 -8.60 -4.55 1.69
N ARG A 291 -8.12 -5.80 1.86
CA ARG A 291 -8.78 -6.86 2.64
C ARG A 291 -7.97 -7.23 3.85
N ARG A 292 -8.68 -7.67 4.87
CA ARG A 292 -8.10 -8.30 6.07
C ARG A 292 -8.28 -9.80 6.00
N TRP A 293 -7.25 -10.52 6.36
CA TRP A 293 -7.23 -11.98 6.42
C TRP A 293 -6.72 -12.44 7.78
N ASP A 294 -7.31 -13.49 8.27
CA ASP A 294 -6.74 -14.28 9.35
C ASP A 294 -5.76 -15.29 8.73
N SER A 295 -4.48 -15.11 8.96
CA SER A 295 -3.43 -15.96 8.39
C SER A 295 -3.45 -17.39 8.93
N GLU A 296 -4.00 -17.62 10.13
CA GLU A 296 -4.09 -18.95 10.73
C GLU A 296 -5.29 -19.76 10.20
N SER A 297 -6.46 -19.16 10.11
CA SER A 297 -7.66 -19.84 9.57
C SER A 297 -7.72 -19.78 8.05
N GLY A 298 -7.16 -18.75 7.44
CA GLY A 298 -7.26 -18.46 6.00
C GLY A 298 -8.56 -17.74 5.62
N GLY A 299 -9.38 -17.37 6.59
CA GLY A 299 -10.64 -16.67 6.37
C GLY A 299 -10.43 -15.16 6.13
N GLU A 300 -11.22 -14.56 5.23
CA GLU A 300 -11.32 -13.12 5.11
C GLU A 300 -12.10 -12.55 6.30
N ILE A 301 -11.52 -11.61 7.05
CA ILE A 301 -12.15 -10.96 8.20
C ILE A 301 -13.13 -9.89 7.68
N GLY A 302 -14.39 -9.97 8.14
CA GLY A 302 -15.43 -9.02 7.72
C GLY A 302 -15.78 -9.12 6.23
N ALA A 303 -15.59 -10.30 5.63
CA ALA A 303 -16.11 -10.57 4.30
C ALA A 303 -17.62 -10.24 4.29
N LEU A 304 -18.03 -9.42 3.34
CA LEU A 304 -19.47 -9.27 3.08
C LEU A 304 -20.03 -10.68 2.84
N ALA A 305 -21.03 -11.08 3.64
CA ALA A 305 -21.74 -12.33 3.40
C ALA A 305 -22.06 -12.44 1.90
N ALA A 306 -22.01 -13.65 1.32
CA ALA A 306 -22.04 -13.91 -0.14
C ALA A 306 -23.30 -13.41 -0.91
N GLY A 307 -24.01 -12.43 -0.36
CA GLY A 307 -24.98 -11.59 -1.01
C GLY A 307 -24.47 -10.17 -1.12
N GLY A 308 -23.39 -9.95 -1.90
CA GLY A 308 -22.60 -8.73 -2.00
C GLY A 308 -23.37 -7.43 -1.72
N ALA A 309 -22.70 -6.40 -1.20
CA ALA A 309 -23.30 -5.07 -1.11
C ALA A 309 -24.02 -4.80 -2.43
N ALA A 310 -25.34 -4.58 -2.37
CA ALA A 310 -26.13 -4.34 -3.55
C ALA A 310 -25.43 -3.26 -4.38
N ASP A 311 -25.21 -3.53 -5.66
CA ASP A 311 -24.63 -2.52 -6.56
C ASP A 311 -25.44 -1.24 -6.37
N PRO A 312 -24.85 -0.15 -5.82
CA PRO A 312 -25.59 1.08 -5.55
C PRO A 312 -26.20 1.67 -6.82
N LEU A 313 -25.79 1.19 -7.97
CA LEU A 313 -26.29 1.58 -9.29
C LEU A 313 -27.18 0.49 -9.94
N ALA A 314 -27.53 -0.58 -9.24
CA ALA A 314 -28.38 -1.65 -9.81
C ALA A 314 -29.72 -1.12 -10.33
N ALA A 315 -30.31 -0.13 -9.64
CA ALA A 315 -31.55 0.53 -10.08
C ALA A 315 -31.39 1.35 -11.37
N PHE A 316 -30.15 1.64 -11.77
CA PHE A 316 -29.79 2.42 -12.96
C PHE A 316 -29.10 1.55 -14.02
N GLU A 317 -29.32 0.23 -14.00
CA GLU A 317 -28.80 -0.68 -15.01
C GLU A 317 -29.41 -0.33 -16.38
N GLY A 318 -28.55 -0.08 -17.37
CA GLY A 318 -28.98 0.40 -18.71
C GLY A 318 -29.07 1.92 -18.84
N ASP A 319 -29.12 2.72 -17.76
CA ASP A 319 -29.11 4.16 -17.81
C ASP A 319 -27.72 4.69 -18.22
N PRO A 320 -27.65 5.63 -19.21
CA PRO A 320 -26.38 6.21 -19.65
C PRO A 320 -25.64 6.94 -18.50
N GLY A 321 -26.38 7.67 -17.63
CA GLY A 321 -25.82 8.35 -16.46
C GLY A 321 -25.27 7.36 -15.44
N GLY A 322 -25.97 6.26 -15.18
CA GLY A 322 -25.49 5.17 -14.31
C GLY A 322 -24.18 4.56 -14.80
N ARG A 323 -24.03 4.39 -16.13
CA ARG A 323 -22.77 3.90 -16.72
C ARG A 323 -21.60 4.85 -16.51
N VAL A 324 -21.81 6.14 -16.74
CA VAL A 324 -20.79 7.19 -16.51
C VAL A 324 -20.44 7.27 -15.03
N PHE A 325 -21.45 7.23 -14.15
CA PHE A 325 -21.29 7.38 -12.72
C PHE A 325 -20.59 6.18 -12.05
N ARG A 326 -20.51 5.02 -12.70
CA ARG A 326 -19.75 3.84 -12.19
C ARG A 326 -18.29 4.16 -11.87
N ALA A 327 -17.68 5.08 -12.60
CA ALA A 327 -16.33 5.52 -12.28
C ALA A 327 -16.25 6.29 -10.96
N CYS A 328 -17.31 7.02 -10.61
CA CYS A 328 -17.35 7.88 -9.43
C CYS A 328 -17.59 7.10 -8.13
N VAL A 329 -18.35 6.00 -8.16
CA VAL A 329 -18.63 5.17 -6.97
C VAL A 329 -17.39 4.44 -6.45
N ALA A 330 -16.33 4.38 -7.22
CA ALA A 330 -15.04 3.87 -6.73
C ALA A 330 -14.49 4.71 -5.57
N CYS A 331 -14.65 6.05 -5.67
CA CYS A 331 -14.10 7.01 -4.73
C CYS A 331 -15.16 7.68 -3.85
N HIS A 332 -16.44 7.62 -4.21
CA HIS A 332 -17.54 8.29 -3.51
C HIS A 332 -18.60 7.29 -3.08
N SER A 333 -19.09 7.41 -1.86
CA SER A 333 -20.27 6.68 -1.39
C SER A 333 -21.55 7.41 -1.79
N LEU A 334 -22.65 6.67 -1.98
CA LEU A 334 -23.98 7.20 -2.29
C LEU A 334 -24.94 7.13 -1.10
N THR A 335 -24.59 6.37 -0.08
CA THR A 335 -25.40 6.17 1.12
C THR A 335 -24.72 6.76 2.34
N GLU A 336 -25.53 7.17 3.33
CA GLU A 336 -25.02 7.71 4.59
C GLU A 336 -24.22 6.68 5.38
N ALA A 337 -24.67 5.40 5.36
CA ALA A 337 -24.06 4.31 6.11
C ALA A 337 -22.64 3.95 5.66
N GLU A 338 -22.29 4.23 4.39
CA GLU A 338 -20.95 3.89 3.87
C GLU A 338 -19.87 4.92 4.23
N GLY A 339 -20.23 6.09 4.75
CA GLY A 339 -19.29 7.14 5.12
C GLY A 339 -18.49 7.72 3.96
N ASN A 340 -17.33 8.30 4.27
CA ASN A 340 -16.39 8.85 3.30
C ASN A 340 -15.47 7.76 2.74
N ARG A 341 -15.09 7.94 1.47
CA ARG A 341 -14.07 7.14 0.77
C ARG A 341 -12.88 8.04 0.40
N ALA A 342 -12.15 7.75 -0.67
CA ALA A 342 -11.15 8.67 -1.21
C ALA A 342 -11.75 10.04 -1.58
N GLY A 343 -13.01 10.06 -2.01
CA GLY A 343 -13.83 11.25 -2.14
C GLY A 343 -14.88 11.36 -1.02
N PRO A 344 -15.43 12.54 -0.78
CA PRO A 344 -16.50 12.73 0.19
C PRO A 344 -17.76 11.96 -0.22
N SER A 345 -18.59 11.58 0.77
CA SER A 345 -19.90 11.02 0.48
C SER A 345 -20.77 11.98 -0.34
N LEU A 346 -21.39 11.46 -1.39
CA LEU A 346 -22.33 12.19 -2.24
C LEU A 346 -23.78 12.08 -1.77
N HIS A 347 -24.02 11.32 -0.68
CA HIS A 347 -25.34 11.29 -0.07
C HIS A 347 -25.78 12.72 0.32
N GLY A 348 -26.96 13.14 -0.13
CA GLY A 348 -27.47 14.49 0.11
C GLY A 348 -26.61 15.64 -0.45
N ILE A 349 -25.92 15.41 -1.58
CA ILE A 349 -24.99 16.40 -2.15
C ILE A 349 -25.69 17.66 -2.64
N PHE A 350 -26.90 17.55 -3.21
CA PHE A 350 -27.60 18.72 -3.75
C PHE A 350 -28.02 19.71 -2.65
N GLY A 351 -27.72 20.98 -2.85
CA GLY A 351 -27.87 22.04 -1.86
C GLY A 351 -26.67 22.18 -0.91
N ARG A 352 -25.73 21.26 -0.92
CA ARG A 352 -24.54 21.30 -0.08
C ARG A 352 -23.46 22.18 -0.73
N ARG A 353 -22.84 23.06 0.07
CA ARG A 353 -21.67 23.82 -0.39
C ARG A 353 -20.47 22.88 -0.57
N ILE A 354 -19.64 23.16 -1.58
CA ILE A 354 -18.37 22.46 -1.79
C ILE A 354 -17.51 22.53 -0.52
N ALA A 355 -16.76 21.47 -0.27
CA ALA A 355 -15.83 21.34 0.87
C ALA A 355 -16.48 21.52 2.26
N SER A 356 -17.79 21.25 2.42
CA SER A 356 -18.51 21.46 3.68
C SER A 356 -18.97 20.19 4.40
N LEU A 357 -18.69 18.97 3.84
CA LEU A 357 -19.12 17.74 4.50
C LEU A 357 -18.28 17.51 5.77
N PRO A 358 -18.89 17.36 6.95
CA PRO A 358 -18.18 17.05 8.17
C PRO A 358 -17.43 15.71 8.09
N GLY A 359 -16.26 15.64 8.75
CA GLY A 359 -15.47 14.40 8.82
C GLY A 359 -14.71 14.03 7.54
N TYR A 360 -14.64 14.92 6.55
CA TYR A 360 -13.81 14.75 5.36
C TYR A 360 -12.78 15.88 5.25
N SER A 361 -11.51 15.52 5.03
CA SER A 361 -10.43 16.49 4.87
C SER A 361 -10.33 16.94 3.42
N TYR A 362 -10.72 18.17 3.15
CA TYR A 362 -10.64 18.79 1.82
C TYR A 362 -9.30 19.51 1.64
N SER A 363 -8.82 19.56 0.39
CA SER A 363 -7.69 20.41 0.00
C SER A 363 -8.02 21.90 0.20
N GLU A 364 -7.00 22.72 0.48
CA GLU A 364 -7.19 24.16 0.68
C GLU A 364 -7.83 24.85 -0.54
N PRO A 365 -7.43 24.56 -1.80
CA PRO A 365 -8.10 25.15 -2.96
C PRO A 365 -9.61 24.92 -2.98
N LEU A 366 -10.09 23.72 -2.61
CA LEU A 366 -11.52 23.40 -2.60
C LEU A 366 -12.30 24.19 -1.54
N LYS A 367 -11.69 24.48 -0.38
CA LYS A 367 -12.31 25.23 0.70
C LYS A 367 -12.60 26.69 0.34
N HIS A 368 -11.86 27.23 -0.63
CA HIS A 368 -11.98 28.60 -1.10
C HIS A 368 -12.95 28.78 -2.27
N LEU A 369 -13.50 27.69 -2.81
CA LEU A 369 -14.49 27.76 -3.89
C LEU A 369 -15.88 28.09 -3.34
N ASP A 370 -16.62 28.93 -4.09
CA ASP A 370 -18.02 29.29 -3.77
C ASP A 370 -18.96 28.56 -4.73
N ILE A 371 -19.06 27.25 -4.54
CA ILE A 371 -19.91 26.37 -5.34
C ILE A 371 -20.92 25.70 -4.41
N VAL A 372 -22.20 25.80 -4.74
CA VAL A 372 -23.26 24.96 -4.17
C VAL A 372 -23.61 23.90 -5.21
N TRP A 373 -23.65 22.65 -4.79
CA TRP A 373 -23.94 21.54 -5.67
C TRP A 373 -25.42 21.54 -6.08
N THR A 374 -25.67 21.71 -7.36
CA THR A 374 -26.94 21.53 -8.05
C THR A 374 -26.76 20.62 -9.25
N PRO A 375 -27.82 20.13 -9.89
CA PRO A 375 -27.69 19.40 -11.15
C PRO A 375 -26.85 20.15 -12.19
N GLU A 376 -27.01 21.47 -12.29
CA GLU A 376 -26.31 22.32 -13.25
C GLU A 376 -24.81 22.46 -12.90
N THR A 377 -24.47 22.70 -11.62
CA THR A 377 -23.05 22.81 -11.20
C THR A 377 -22.36 21.46 -11.28
N LEU A 378 -23.07 20.36 -11.06
CA LEU A 378 -22.54 19.02 -11.26
C LEU A 378 -22.32 18.74 -12.75
N ALA A 379 -23.24 19.11 -13.64
CA ALA A 379 -23.06 18.98 -15.09
C ALA A 379 -21.82 19.75 -15.56
N ARG A 380 -21.62 20.98 -15.07
CA ARG A 380 -20.41 21.76 -15.38
C ARG A 380 -19.11 21.11 -14.93
N LEU A 381 -19.11 20.37 -13.82
CA LEU A 381 -17.94 19.60 -13.40
C LEU A 381 -17.52 18.58 -14.47
N PHE A 382 -18.49 17.91 -15.10
CA PHE A 382 -18.21 16.92 -16.15
C PHE A 382 -17.88 17.58 -17.51
N GLU A 383 -18.46 18.73 -17.81
CA GLU A 383 -18.16 19.46 -19.05
C GLU A 383 -16.78 20.10 -19.05
N ILE A 384 -16.39 20.73 -17.95
CA ILE A 384 -15.15 21.50 -17.82
C ILE A 384 -13.99 20.59 -17.36
N GLY A 385 -14.33 19.55 -16.61
CA GLY A 385 -13.42 18.63 -15.96
C GLY A 385 -12.99 19.08 -14.56
N PRO A 386 -12.72 18.11 -13.66
CA PRO A 386 -12.43 18.39 -12.25
C PRO A 386 -11.19 19.27 -12.07
N ALA A 387 -10.13 19.05 -12.84
CA ALA A 387 -8.91 19.84 -12.73
C ALA A 387 -9.09 21.34 -12.99
N ARG A 388 -10.12 21.74 -13.74
CA ARG A 388 -10.41 23.15 -14.04
C ARG A 388 -11.58 23.72 -13.23
N TYR A 389 -12.57 22.90 -12.94
CA TYR A 389 -13.79 23.34 -12.25
C TYR A 389 -13.65 23.29 -10.73
N THR A 390 -12.97 22.27 -10.22
CA THR A 390 -12.68 22.06 -8.80
C THR A 390 -11.19 21.73 -8.59
N PRO A 391 -10.29 22.68 -8.88
CA PRO A 391 -8.85 22.46 -8.72
C PRO A 391 -8.51 22.19 -7.26
N GLY A 392 -7.74 21.09 -6.98
CA GLY A 392 -7.31 20.75 -5.62
C GLY A 392 -6.96 19.29 -5.42
#